data_b4a200ecd386d32fc00d3131cc4811cd
#
_entry.id   b4a200ecd386d32fc00d3131cc4811cd
#
_cell.length_a   1.000
_cell.length_b   1.000
_cell.length_c   1.000
_cell.angle_alpha   90.00
_cell.angle_beta   90.00
_cell.angle_gamma   90.00
#
_symmetry.space_group_name_H-M   'P 1'
#
loop_
_entity.id
_entity.type
_entity.pdbx_description
1 polymer ?
#
loop_
_entity_poly.entity_id
_entity_poly.type
_entity_poly.pdbx_seq_one_letter_code
_entity_poly.pdbx_strand_id
1 'polypeptide(L)'
;MFDRRSVMLGAMASAAALLARAAEAQAGRPMLVFVGDQTSEACKVWHSQWEPLFVASAAYRKLDYRVINPATSSLLSKQHTWPADLRWLLDTFLMSQVGVQEGFEVPRFFLVQNRQVTISTSGNNAWRDVMWPTILDVTGTSP
;
A
#
# COMPACT_ATOMS: atom_id res chain seq x y z
N MET A 1 -4.91 3.76 54.53
CA MET A 1 -5.78 4.72 53.84
C MET A 1 -5.34 4.82 52.39
N PHE A 2 -6.13 4.33 51.48
CA PHE A 2 -5.80 4.41 50.05
C PHE A 2 -5.94 5.85 49.57
N ASP A 3 -4.84 6.42 49.09
CA ASP A 3 -4.85 7.78 48.57
C ASP A 3 -5.55 7.81 47.22
N ARG A 4 -6.64 8.51 47.10
CA ARG A 4 -7.44 8.68 45.90
C ARG A 4 -6.58 9.23 44.71
N ARG A 5 -5.49 9.92 45.00
CA ARG A 5 -4.56 10.45 44.00
C ARG A 5 -3.79 9.38 43.27
N SER A 6 -3.42 8.28 43.94
CA SER A 6 -2.66 7.18 43.34
C SER A 6 -3.50 6.38 42.34
N VAL A 7 -4.83 6.28 42.53
CA VAL A 7 -5.74 5.56 41.62
C VAL A 7 -5.93 6.33 40.29
N MET A 8 -6.00 7.67 40.34
CA MET A 8 -6.15 8.47 39.12
C MET A 8 -4.92 8.43 38.20
N LEU A 9 -3.70 8.38 38.76
CA LEU A 9 -2.46 8.28 37.99
C LEU A 9 -2.36 6.95 37.22
N GLY A 10 -2.83 5.85 37.82
CA GLY A 10 -2.84 4.54 37.18
C GLY A 10 -3.81 4.46 35.98
N ALA A 11 -4.97 5.09 36.06
CA ALA A 11 -5.96 5.08 34.99
C ALA A 11 -5.49 5.89 33.76
N MET A 12 -4.81 7.02 33.97
CA MET A 12 -4.27 7.83 32.87
C MET A 12 -3.13 7.14 32.12
N ALA A 13 -2.24 6.43 32.83
CA ALA A 13 -1.14 5.67 32.22
C ALA A 13 -1.69 4.53 31.34
N SER A 14 -2.76 3.86 31.74
CA SER A 14 -3.38 2.78 30.95
C SER A 14 -4.04 3.29 29.67
N ALA A 15 -4.71 4.44 29.70
CA ALA A 15 -5.32 5.04 28.51
C ALA A 15 -4.26 5.49 27.50
N ALA A 16 -3.16 6.10 27.94
CA ALA A 16 -2.07 6.51 27.07
C ALA A 16 -1.39 5.30 26.39
N ALA A 17 -1.20 4.18 27.12
CA ALA A 17 -0.64 2.95 26.55
C ALA A 17 -1.54 2.33 25.48
N LEU A 18 -2.87 2.36 25.66
CA LEU A 18 -3.83 1.87 24.67
C LEU A 18 -3.83 2.71 23.40
N LEU A 19 -3.77 4.04 23.52
CA LEU A 19 -3.68 4.95 22.36
C LEU A 19 -2.38 4.77 21.61
N ALA A 20 -1.25 4.59 22.29
CA ALA A 20 0.05 4.34 21.67
C ALA A 20 0.03 3.01 20.90
N ARG A 21 -0.54 1.95 21.45
CA ARG A 21 -0.68 0.65 20.74
C ARG A 21 -1.56 0.75 19.52
N ALA A 22 -2.67 1.49 19.56
CA ALA A 22 -3.53 1.70 18.42
C ALA A 22 -2.81 2.47 17.30
N ALA A 23 -2.03 3.50 17.63
CA ALA A 23 -1.22 4.25 16.68
C ALA A 23 -0.12 3.38 16.04
N GLU A 24 0.57 2.55 16.83
CA GLU A 24 1.58 1.62 16.33
C GLU A 24 0.97 0.56 15.39
N ALA A 25 -0.18 -0.01 15.74
CA ALA A 25 -0.87 -0.98 14.90
C ALA A 25 -1.28 -0.37 13.56
N GLN A 26 -1.76 0.88 13.57
CA GLN A 26 -2.15 1.60 12.37
C GLN A 26 -0.93 2.01 11.51
N ALA A 27 0.14 2.50 12.16
CA ALA A 27 1.38 2.87 11.48
C ALA A 27 2.10 1.65 10.89
N GLY A 28 1.99 0.48 11.54
CA GLY A 28 2.58 -0.77 11.07
C GLY A 28 1.77 -1.51 10.01
N ARG A 29 0.55 -1.02 9.69
CA ARG A 29 -0.30 -1.65 8.68
C ARG A 29 0.33 -1.47 7.30
N PRO A 30 0.60 -2.57 6.56
CA PRO A 30 1.16 -2.46 5.23
C PRO A 30 0.21 -1.74 4.28
N MET A 31 0.79 -1.02 3.34
CA MET A 31 0.05 -0.37 2.26
C MET A 31 0.46 -0.98 0.93
N LEU A 32 -0.52 -1.35 0.11
CA LEU A 32 -0.28 -1.74 -1.27
C LEU A 32 -0.75 -0.61 -2.18
N VAL A 33 0.14 -0.13 -3.03
CA VAL A 33 -0.19 0.91 -4.01
C VAL A 33 -0.12 0.34 -5.41
N PHE A 34 -1.24 0.39 -6.11
CA PHE A 34 -1.33 0.10 -7.54
C PHE A 34 -1.12 1.39 -8.31
N VAL A 35 -0.24 1.36 -9.29
CA VAL A 35 -0.02 2.47 -10.22
C VAL A 35 -0.21 1.97 -11.64
N GLY A 36 -1.17 2.55 -12.33
CA GLY A 36 -1.46 2.20 -13.71
C GLY A 36 -2.21 3.31 -14.42
N ASP A 37 -2.79 2.99 -15.55
CA ASP A 37 -3.64 3.91 -16.29
C ASP A 37 -4.77 3.15 -16.99
N GLN A 38 -5.81 3.88 -17.36
CA GLN A 38 -7.03 3.30 -17.92
C GLN A 38 -6.87 2.82 -19.37
N THR A 39 -5.79 3.19 -20.05
CA THR A 39 -5.53 2.77 -21.44
C THR A 39 -4.68 1.50 -21.54
N SER A 40 -4.01 1.11 -20.46
CA SER A 40 -3.11 -0.06 -20.44
C SER A 40 -3.89 -1.35 -20.45
N GLU A 41 -3.62 -2.22 -21.43
CA GLU A 41 -4.22 -3.55 -21.50
C GLU A 41 -3.81 -4.42 -20.30
N ALA A 42 -2.57 -4.31 -19.85
CA ALA A 42 -2.11 -5.05 -18.67
C ALA A 42 -2.84 -4.61 -17.41
N CYS A 43 -3.14 -3.31 -17.26
CA CYS A 43 -3.94 -2.80 -16.15
C CYS A 43 -5.39 -3.30 -16.21
N LYS A 44 -5.96 -3.40 -17.41
CA LYS A 44 -7.31 -3.97 -17.59
C LYS A 44 -7.35 -5.45 -17.17
N VAL A 45 -6.31 -6.22 -17.49
CA VAL A 45 -6.18 -7.62 -17.05
C VAL A 45 -6.12 -7.69 -15.53
N TRP A 46 -5.34 -6.82 -14.89
CA TRP A 46 -5.30 -6.75 -13.43
C TRP A 46 -6.69 -6.52 -12.85
N HIS A 47 -7.38 -5.49 -13.30
CA HIS A 47 -8.70 -5.12 -12.77
C HIS A 47 -9.76 -6.19 -13.00
N SER A 48 -9.67 -6.95 -14.08
CA SER A 48 -10.67 -7.98 -14.41
C SER A 48 -10.36 -9.35 -13.82
N GLN A 49 -9.10 -9.75 -13.72
CA GLN A 49 -8.72 -11.12 -13.36
C GLN A 49 -8.13 -11.24 -11.96
N TRP A 50 -7.32 -10.29 -11.52
CA TRP A 50 -6.57 -10.40 -10.28
C TRP A 50 -7.15 -9.57 -9.14
N GLU A 51 -7.54 -8.34 -9.40
CA GLU A 51 -8.05 -7.44 -8.37
C GLU A 51 -9.28 -7.99 -7.64
N PRO A 52 -10.28 -8.59 -8.31
CA PRO A 52 -11.44 -9.14 -7.62
C PRO A 52 -11.06 -10.25 -6.62
N LEU A 53 -10.10 -11.09 -6.97
CA LEU A 53 -9.59 -12.14 -6.07
C LEU A 53 -8.85 -11.53 -4.88
N PHE A 54 -8.04 -10.52 -5.13
CA PHE A 54 -7.30 -9.81 -4.08
C PHE A 54 -8.24 -9.13 -3.09
N VAL A 55 -9.21 -8.37 -3.58
CA VAL A 55 -10.18 -7.64 -2.74
C VAL A 55 -11.03 -8.59 -1.90
N ALA A 56 -11.30 -9.80 -2.38
CA ALA A 56 -12.04 -10.81 -1.64
C ALA A 56 -11.20 -11.56 -0.59
N SER A 57 -9.88 -11.36 -0.58
CA SER A 57 -8.97 -12.12 0.28
C SER A 57 -8.92 -11.60 1.71
N ALA A 58 -8.45 -12.46 2.63
CA ALA A 58 -8.18 -12.07 4.00
C ALA A 58 -7.02 -11.06 4.09
N ALA A 59 -6.04 -11.16 3.20
CA ALA A 59 -4.90 -10.25 3.16
C ALA A 59 -5.34 -8.81 2.88
N TYR A 60 -6.28 -8.60 1.99
CA TYR A 60 -6.82 -7.28 1.67
C TYR A 60 -7.30 -6.53 2.92
N ARG A 61 -7.96 -7.23 3.85
CA ARG A 61 -8.47 -6.62 5.09
C ARG A 61 -7.38 -6.17 6.04
N LYS A 62 -6.16 -6.66 5.87
CA LYS A 62 -5.00 -6.34 6.69
C LYS A 62 -4.07 -5.31 6.04
N LEU A 63 -4.44 -4.84 4.85
CA LEU A 63 -3.71 -3.85 4.06
C LEU A 63 -4.51 -2.56 3.95
N ASP A 64 -3.78 -1.46 3.72
CA ASP A 64 -4.32 -0.24 3.14
C ASP A 64 -4.07 -0.31 1.63
N TYR A 65 -5.13 -0.47 0.84
CA TYR A 65 -5.03 -0.57 -0.63
C TYR A 65 -5.33 0.77 -1.27
N ARG A 66 -4.39 1.28 -2.05
CA ARG A 66 -4.48 2.58 -2.73
C ARG A 66 -4.29 2.39 -4.23
N VAL A 67 -5.09 3.09 -5.01
CA VAL A 67 -5.10 2.97 -6.47
C VAL A 67 -4.82 4.34 -7.10
N ILE A 68 -3.81 4.39 -7.97
CA ILE A 68 -3.50 5.54 -8.81
C ILE A 68 -3.69 5.09 -10.25
N ASN A 69 -4.80 5.50 -10.87
CA ASN A 69 -5.24 4.97 -12.15
C ASN A 69 -5.85 6.09 -13.01
N PRO A 70 -5.04 7.07 -13.47
CA PRO A 70 -5.51 8.17 -14.30
C PRO A 70 -5.98 7.67 -15.67
N ALA A 71 -6.68 8.55 -16.39
CA ALA A 71 -7.22 8.23 -17.71
C ALA A 71 -6.16 7.90 -18.75
N THR A 72 -4.97 8.52 -18.65
CA THR A 72 -3.85 8.30 -19.57
C THR A 72 -2.52 8.20 -18.80
N SER A 73 -1.56 7.49 -19.39
CA SER A 73 -0.24 7.28 -18.77
C SER A 73 0.54 8.58 -18.58
N SER A 74 0.36 9.56 -19.45
CA SER A 74 1.06 10.86 -19.34
C SER A 74 0.77 11.58 -18.03
N LEU A 75 -0.38 11.34 -17.41
CA LEU A 75 -0.74 11.94 -16.13
C LEU A 75 0.04 11.35 -14.96
N LEU A 76 0.66 10.19 -15.11
CA LEU A 76 1.42 9.55 -14.04
C LEU A 76 2.68 10.33 -13.62
N SER A 77 3.21 11.18 -14.49
CA SER A 77 4.32 12.09 -14.16
C SER A 77 3.87 13.40 -13.51
N LYS A 78 2.57 13.63 -13.38
CA LYS A 78 2.02 14.88 -12.86
C LYS A 78 1.72 14.76 -11.36
N GLN A 79 2.24 15.70 -10.59
CA GLN A 79 2.10 15.70 -9.14
C GLN A 79 0.65 15.67 -8.67
N HIS A 80 -0.24 16.38 -9.37
CA HIS A 80 -1.66 16.48 -9.01
C HIS A 80 -2.43 15.16 -9.21
N THR A 81 -1.89 14.22 -9.98
CA THR A 81 -2.48 12.88 -10.15
C THR A 81 -2.33 12.04 -8.88
N TRP A 82 -1.30 12.32 -8.08
CA TRP A 82 -0.99 11.59 -6.87
C TRP A 82 -1.65 12.26 -5.66
N PRO A 83 -2.34 11.49 -4.80
CA PRO A 83 -2.83 12.03 -3.53
C PRO A 83 -1.71 12.68 -2.73
N ALA A 84 -2.03 13.71 -1.96
CA ALA A 84 -1.01 14.47 -1.22
C ALA A 84 -0.13 13.59 -0.32
N ASP A 85 -0.72 12.57 0.30
CA ASP A 85 -0.01 11.64 1.18
C ASP A 85 0.83 10.59 0.44
N LEU A 86 0.70 10.51 -0.90
CA LEU A 86 1.47 9.58 -1.74
C LEU A 86 2.40 10.30 -2.73
N ARG A 87 2.51 11.61 -2.69
CA ARG A 87 3.40 12.36 -3.59
C ARG A 87 4.86 11.98 -3.41
N TRP A 88 5.25 11.58 -2.22
CA TRP A 88 6.61 11.09 -1.97
C TRP A 88 6.94 9.84 -2.81
N LEU A 89 5.93 9.06 -3.19
CA LEU A 89 6.11 7.85 -3.98
C LEU A 89 6.30 8.14 -5.48
N LEU A 90 5.91 9.33 -5.94
CA LEU A 90 6.05 9.72 -7.34
C LEU A 90 7.50 9.62 -7.83
N ASP A 91 8.45 10.13 -7.08
CA ASP A 91 9.87 10.07 -7.45
C ASP A 91 10.35 8.61 -7.53
N THR A 92 9.93 7.77 -6.60
CA THR A 92 10.25 6.34 -6.62
C THR A 92 9.64 5.68 -7.87
N PHE A 93 8.41 6.03 -8.22
CA PHE A 93 7.78 5.53 -9.45
C PHE A 93 8.56 5.94 -10.69
N LEU A 94 8.90 7.20 -10.82
CA LEU A 94 9.65 7.70 -11.97
C LEU A 94 11.03 7.05 -12.08
N MET A 95 11.71 6.83 -10.96
CA MET A 95 12.98 6.10 -10.93
C MET A 95 12.81 4.65 -11.40
N SER A 96 11.70 4.01 -11.09
CA SER A 96 11.41 2.64 -11.55
C SER A 96 11.22 2.54 -13.07
N GLN A 97 10.96 3.66 -13.74
CA GLN A 97 10.70 3.71 -15.17
C GLN A 97 11.97 4.04 -16.00
N VAL A 98 13.09 4.25 -15.34
CA VAL A 98 14.36 4.51 -16.06
C VAL A 98 14.70 3.31 -16.93
N GLY A 99 14.97 3.57 -18.23
CA GLY A 99 15.24 2.53 -19.21
C GLY A 99 14.02 2.01 -19.95
N VAL A 100 12.81 2.38 -19.56
CA VAL A 100 11.60 2.07 -20.32
C VAL A 100 11.56 2.95 -21.57
N GLN A 101 11.45 2.34 -22.76
CA GLN A 101 11.64 3.04 -24.02
C GLN A 101 10.43 3.86 -24.45
N GLU A 102 9.21 3.40 -24.14
CA GLU A 102 7.97 4.10 -24.50
C GLU A 102 6.98 4.05 -23.34
N GLY A 103 6.45 5.22 -22.97
CA GLY A 103 5.45 5.34 -21.92
C GLY A 103 5.96 4.87 -20.55
N PHE A 104 5.08 4.28 -19.78
CA PHE A 104 5.40 3.70 -18.48
C PHE A 104 5.10 2.19 -18.47
N GLU A 105 5.94 1.46 -17.76
CA GLU A 105 5.72 0.04 -17.51
C GLU A 105 4.76 -0.11 -16.34
N VAL A 106 3.51 -0.42 -16.65
CA VAL A 106 2.40 -0.57 -15.71
C VAL A 106 1.63 -1.86 -15.98
N PRO A 107 0.92 -2.44 -14.99
CA PRO A 107 0.76 -1.96 -13.62
C PRO A 107 2.06 -2.08 -12.81
N ARG A 108 2.32 -1.08 -11.99
CA ARG A 108 3.40 -1.11 -11.00
C ARG A 108 2.78 -1.21 -9.61
N PHE A 109 3.34 -2.10 -8.80
CA PHE A 109 2.89 -2.29 -7.43
C PHE A 109 4.00 -1.90 -6.46
N PHE A 110 3.63 -1.20 -5.40
CA PHE A 110 4.52 -0.90 -4.29
C PHE A 110 3.94 -1.45 -3.00
N LEU A 111 4.70 -2.29 -2.32
CA LEU A 111 4.38 -2.66 -0.95
C LEU A 111 5.16 -1.74 -0.02
N VAL A 112 4.43 -1.00 0.80
CA VAL A 112 4.98 0.05 1.65
C VAL A 112 4.73 -0.33 3.11
N GLN A 113 5.78 -0.27 3.92
CA GLN A 113 5.72 -0.45 5.36
C GLN A 113 6.50 0.69 6.03
N ASN A 114 5.87 1.36 7.00
CA ASN A 114 6.49 2.48 7.70
C ASN A 114 7.05 3.55 6.76
N ARG A 115 6.29 3.92 5.71
CA ARG A 115 6.64 4.91 4.69
C ARG A 115 7.91 4.55 3.89
N GLN A 116 8.23 3.29 3.83
CA GLN A 116 9.34 2.77 3.02
C GLN A 116 8.82 1.70 2.07
N VAL A 117 9.31 1.74 0.83
CA VAL A 117 9.00 0.70 -0.15
C VAL A 117 9.76 -0.56 0.23
N THR A 118 9.04 -1.61 0.61
CA THR A 118 9.62 -2.92 0.92
C THR A 118 9.96 -3.68 -0.35
N ILE A 119 9.04 -3.67 -1.32
CA ILE A 119 9.22 -4.33 -2.60
C ILE A 119 8.39 -3.60 -3.66
N SER A 120 8.89 -3.58 -4.88
CA SER A 120 8.21 -3.04 -6.05
C SER A 120 8.27 -4.05 -7.19
N THR A 121 7.12 -4.28 -7.82
CA THR A 121 7.02 -5.19 -8.96
C THR A 121 6.22 -4.56 -10.09
N SER A 122 6.40 -5.07 -11.31
CA SER A 122 5.69 -4.62 -12.49
C SER A 122 5.06 -5.80 -13.22
N GLY A 123 3.82 -5.62 -13.64
CA GLY A 123 3.09 -6.59 -14.46
C GLY A 123 2.36 -7.67 -13.66
N ASN A 124 1.47 -8.37 -14.37
CA ASN A 124 0.59 -9.38 -13.75
C ASN A 124 1.35 -10.66 -13.36
N ASN A 125 2.38 -11.05 -14.12
CA ASN A 125 3.18 -12.21 -13.77
C ASN A 125 3.95 -12.01 -12.47
N ALA A 126 4.58 -10.85 -12.30
CA ALA A 126 5.28 -10.52 -11.07
C ALA A 126 4.33 -10.33 -9.90
N TRP A 127 3.09 -9.85 -10.14
CA TRP A 127 2.05 -9.88 -9.13
C TRP A 127 1.83 -11.30 -8.61
N ARG A 128 1.58 -12.23 -9.51
CA ARG A 128 1.30 -13.63 -9.16
C ARG A 128 2.48 -14.31 -8.47
N ASP A 129 3.68 -14.10 -9.00
CA ASP A 129 4.85 -14.90 -8.62
C ASP A 129 5.66 -14.27 -7.48
N VAL A 130 5.57 -12.97 -7.27
CA VAL A 130 6.40 -12.23 -6.31
C VAL A 130 5.57 -11.42 -5.33
N MET A 131 4.74 -10.49 -5.82
CA MET A 131 4.04 -9.56 -4.95
C MET A 131 2.98 -10.26 -4.09
N TRP A 132 2.14 -11.08 -4.68
CA TRP A 132 1.10 -11.78 -3.95
C TRP A 132 1.65 -12.69 -2.84
N PRO A 133 2.64 -13.55 -3.11
CA PRO A 133 3.27 -14.33 -2.04
C PRO A 133 3.87 -13.47 -0.93
N THR A 134 4.48 -12.34 -1.27
CA THR A 134 5.04 -11.41 -0.28
C THR A 134 3.94 -10.79 0.59
N ILE A 135 2.82 -10.41 -0.01
CA ILE A 135 1.66 -9.88 0.72
C ILE A 135 1.14 -10.91 1.72
N LEU A 136 1.00 -12.15 1.30
CA LEU A 136 0.55 -13.23 2.19
C LEU A 136 1.49 -13.40 3.38
N ASP A 137 2.79 -13.38 3.13
CA ASP A 137 3.81 -13.48 4.18
C ASP A 137 3.73 -12.31 5.15
N VAL A 138 3.71 -11.07 4.64
CA VAL A 138 3.69 -9.85 5.45
C VAL A 138 2.42 -9.74 6.28
N THR A 139 1.28 -10.18 5.75
CA THR A 139 0.00 -10.14 6.46
C THR A 139 -0.24 -11.38 7.32
N GLY A 140 0.59 -12.40 7.21
CA GLY A 140 0.41 -13.66 7.95
C GLY A 140 -0.85 -14.42 7.54
N THR A 141 -1.25 -14.32 6.27
CA THR A 141 -2.47 -14.97 5.76
C THR A 141 -2.14 -16.11 4.82
N SER A 142 -3.08 -17.04 4.71
CA SER A 142 -3.02 -18.12 3.71
C SER A 142 -3.71 -17.70 2.41
N PRO A 143 -3.34 -18.31 1.29
CA PRO A 143 -3.99 -18.03 0.00
C PRO A 143 -5.47 -18.30 0.00
#